data_658b86b3b7959ad83b649aaf709fa550
#
_entry.id   658b86b3b7959ad83b649aaf709fa550
#
_cell.length_a   1.000
_cell.length_b   1.000
_cell.length_c   1.000
_cell.angle_alpha   90.00
_cell.angle_beta   90.00
_cell.angle_gamma   90.00
#
_symmetry.space_group_name_H-M   'P 1'
#
loop_
_entity.id
_entity.type
_entity.pdbx_description
1 polymer ?
#
loop_
_entity_poly.entity_id
_entity_poly.type
_entity_poly.pdbx_seq_one_letter_code
_entity_poly.pdbx_strand_id
1 'polypeptide(L)'
;YDEMPVTAGNFKSLVEKGTYDGVIFHRVIDGFMIQGGDPSGTGMGDPSIPNIQDEFTNSELDKNNRGTISMANAGPNTGSSQFFINLEDNNFLDGKHPVFGRVVNKMDVVDVIAKVQTREQDKPVEDVVIKKASLI
;
A
#
# COMPACT_ATOMS: atom_id res chain seq x y z
N TYR A 1 1.13 11.71 -4.81
CA TYR A 1 0.68 13.10 -4.74
C TYR A 1 1.85 14.04 -4.41
N ASP A 2 1.89 15.17 -5.07
CA ASP A 2 2.93 16.19 -4.85
C ASP A 2 2.89 16.79 -3.44
N GLU A 3 1.72 16.78 -2.81
CA GLU A 3 1.58 17.27 -1.43
C GLU A 3 2.10 16.30 -0.38
N MET A 4 2.54 15.10 -0.79
CA MET A 4 3.09 14.07 0.08
C MET A 4 4.53 13.73 -0.32
N PRO A 5 5.44 14.72 -0.29
CA PRO A 5 6.79 14.53 -0.85
C PRO A 5 7.63 13.48 -0.12
N VAL A 6 7.48 13.31 1.18
CA VAL A 6 8.23 12.29 1.94
C VAL A 6 7.70 10.90 1.60
N THR A 7 6.39 10.71 1.72
CA THR A 7 5.76 9.39 1.53
C THR A 7 5.79 8.95 0.07
N ALA A 8 5.36 9.83 -0.84
CA ALA A 8 5.38 9.52 -2.28
C ALA A 8 6.81 9.43 -2.80
N GLY A 9 7.72 10.28 -2.31
CA GLY A 9 9.13 10.22 -2.69
C GLY A 9 9.80 8.93 -2.26
N ASN A 10 9.50 8.46 -1.05
CA ASN A 10 9.96 7.15 -0.57
C ASN A 10 9.47 6.02 -1.47
N PHE A 11 8.19 6.00 -1.78
CA PHE A 11 7.59 4.99 -2.67
C PHE A 11 8.25 5.00 -4.05
N LYS A 12 8.41 6.19 -4.65
CA LYS A 12 9.10 6.34 -5.94
C LYS A 12 10.53 5.81 -5.89
N SER A 13 11.28 6.14 -4.85
CA SER A 13 12.65 5.66 -4.66
C SER A 13 12.70 4.14 -4.59
N LEU A 14 11.79 3.51 -3.85
CA LEU A 14 11.73 2.06 -3.75
C LEU A 14 11.33 1.40 -5.08
N VAL A 15 10.44 2.02 -5.84
CA VAL A 15 10.11 1.57 -7.21
C VAL A 15 11.34 1.59 -8.09
N GLU A 16 12.09 2.70 -8.08
CA GLU A 16 13.30 2.85 -8.89
C GLU A 16 14.39 1.82 -8.55
N LYS A 17 14.47 1.44 -7.27
CA LYS A 17 15.43 0.43 -6.80
C LYS A 17 15.00 -1.00 -7.10
N GLY A 18 13.80 -1.21 -7.64
CA GLY A 18 13.26 -2.55 -7.88
C GLY A 18 12.81 -3.28 -6.63
N THR A 19 12.61 -2.57 -5.52
CA THR A 19 12.24 -3.17 -4.24
C THR A 19 10.93 -3.95 -4.31
N TYR A 20 9.99 -3.49 -5.11
CA TYR A 20 8.67 -4.11 -5.24
C TYR A 20 8.59 -5.23 -6.28
N ASP A 21 9.62 -5.42 -7.08
CA ASP A 21 9.61 -6.46 -8.11
C ASP A 21 9.60 -7.85 -7.46
N GLY A 22 8.64 -8.68 -7.83
CA GLY A 22 8.49 -10.01 -7.26
C GLY A 22 7.82 -10.05 -5.89
N VAL A 23 7.38 -8.92 -5.35
CA VAL A 23 6.77 -8.83 -4.02
C VAL A 23 5.27 -9.10 -4.11
N ILE A 24 4.73 -9.80 -3.11
CA ILE A 24 3.33 -10.23 -3.10
C ILE A 24 2.41 -9.25 -2.38
N PHE A 25 1.11 -9.36 -2.67
CA PHE A 25 0.06 -8.83 -1.81
C PHE A 25 -0.22 -9.89 -0.73
N HIS A 26 0.36 -9.72 0.43
CA HIS A 26 0.31 -10.73 1.50
C HIS A 26 -0.96 -10.67 2.35
N ARG A 27 -1.76 -9.62 2.19
CA ARG A 27 -3.01 -9.44 2.95
C ARG A 27 -4.08 -8.86 2.04
N VAL A 28 -5.17 -9.60 1.86
CA VAL A 28 -6.28 -9.20 1.00
C VAL A 28 -7.58 -9.41 1.76
N ILE A 29 -8.32 -8.34 1.97
CA ILE A 29 -9.63 -8.38 2.63
C ILE A 29 -10.64 -7.71 1.70
N ASP A 30 -11.51 -8.52 1.09
CA ASP A 30 -12.56 -8.02 0.20
C ASP A 30 -13.46 -7.03 0.95
N GLY A 31 -13.81 -5.93 0.30
CA GLY A 31 -14.61 -4.86 0.91
C GLY A 31 -13.83 -3.95 1.86
N PHE A 32 -12.51 -4.14 1.98
CA PHE A 32 -11.66 -3.32 2.85
C PHE A 32 -10.44 -2.81 2.08
N MET A 33 -9.42 -3.65 1.89
CA MET A 33 -8.18 -3.21 1.21
C MET A 33 -7.38 -4.42 0.70
N ILE A 34 -6.41 -4.15 -0.17
CA ILE A 34 -5.33 -5.09 -0.50
C ILE A 34 -4.01 -4.47 -0.06
N GLN A 35 -3.17 -5.23 0.61
CA GLN A 35 -1.91 -4.77 1.19
C GLN A 35 -0.73 -5.58 0.66
N GLY A 36 0.33 -4.89 0.32
CA GLY A 36 1.56 -5.50 -0.17
C GLY A 36 2.77 -4.62 0.11
N GLY A 37 3.86 -4.90 -0.59
CA GLY A 37 5.07 -4.07 -0.52
C GLY A 37 6.07 -4.50 0.54
N ASP A 38 5.85 -5.61 1.23
CA ASP A 38 6.84 -6.19 2.15
C ASP A 38 7.73 -7.17 1.38
N PRO A 39 9.03 -6.87 1.19
CA PRO A 39 9.92 -7.77 0.47
C PRO A 39 10.01 -9.18 1.08
N SER A 40 9.79 -9.31 2.40
CA SER A 40 9.77 -10.62 3.05
C SER A 40 8.46 -11.39 2.80
N GLY A 41 7.41 -10.71 2.38
CA GLY A 41 6.08 -11.31 2.13
C GLY A 41 5.35 -11.77 3.38
N THR A 42 5.83 -11.43 4.57
CA THR A 42 5.28 -11.90 5.85
C THR A 42 4.39 -10.88 6.56
N GLY A 43 4.49 -9.61 6.18
CA GLY A 43 3.86 -8.50 6.89
C GLY A 43 4.72 -7.90 7.99
N MET A 44 5.83 -8.55 8.33
CA MET A 44 6.76 -8.08 9.38
C MET A 44 7.68 -6.96 8.90
N GLY A 45 7.81 -6.80 7.60
CA GLY A 45 8.67 -5.79 7.00
C GLY A 45 10.12 -6.21 6.85
N ASP A 46 10.89 -5.34 6.19
CA ASP A 46 12.33 -5.50 6.01
C ASP A 46 13.03 -4.43 6.83
N PRO A 47 13.76 -4.82 7.90
CA PRO A 47 14.42 -3.85 8.77
C PRO A 47 15.54 -3.06 8.10
N SER A 48 16.01 -3.49 6.93
CA SER A 48 16.99 -2.75 6.15
C SER A 48 16.40 -1.52 5.45
N ILE A 49 15.07 -1.45 5.33
CA ILE A 49 14.38 -0.29 4.74
C ILE A 49 14.04 0.68 5.89
N PRO A 50 14.60 1.91 5.87
CA PRO A 50 14.34 2.87 6.94
C PRO A 50 12.88 3.25 7.05
N ASN A 51 12.42 3.49 8.28
CA ASN A 51 11.12 4.10 8.52
C ASN A 51 11.10 5.54 8.05
N ILE A 52 9.94 6.00 7.64
CA ILE A 52 9.71 7.40 7.29
C ILE A 52 8.77 8.05 8.30
N GLN A 53 8.88 9.37 8.41
CA GLN A 53 8.02 10.17 9.24
C GLN A 53 6.63 10.27 8.60
N ASP A 54 5.58 10.22 9.41
CA ASP A 54 4.22 10.39 8.93
C ASP A 54 4.03 11.79 8.33
N GLU A 55 3.29 11.83 7.23
CA GLU A 55 2.87 13.08 6.57
C GLU A 55 1.35 13.11 6.53
N PHE A 56 0.75 14.11 7.14
CA PHE A 56 -0.68 14.32 7.03
C PHE A 56 -0.97 15.76 6.59
N THR A 57 -1.97 15.91 5.73
CA THR A 57 -2.44 17.20 5.27
C THR A 57 -3.92 17.34 5.63
N ASN A 58 -4.44 18.57 5.57
CA ASN A 58 -5.87 18.82 5.73
C ASN A 58 -6.59 18.80 4.37
N SER A 59 -5.95 18.26 3.35
CA SER A 59 -6.47 18.18 1.99
C SER A 59 -7.49 17.05 1.85
N GLU A 60 -8.44 17.22 0.93
CA GLU A 60 -9.34 16.16 0.51
C GLU A 60 -8.61 14.97 -0.12
N LEU A 61 -7.37 15.16 -0.57
CA LEU A 61 -6.55 14.08 -1.11
C LEU A 61 -6.04 13.14 -0.01
N ASP A 62 -5.90 13.63 1.22
CA ASP A 62 -5.42 12.84 2.37
C ASP A 62 -6.57 12.14 3.09
N LYS A 63 -7.40 11.46 2.33
CA LYS A 63 -8.52 10.66 2.84
C LYS A 63 -8.46 9.25 2.26
N ASN A 64 -8.68 8.25 3.11
CA ASN A 64 -8.65 6.84 2.73
C ASN A 64 -9.94 6.44 2.01
N ASN A 65 -10.21 7.08 0.88
CA ASN A 65 -11.35 6.77 0.03
C ASN A 65 -11.02 5.60 -0.92
N ARG A 66 -12.06 4.98 -1.47
CA ARG A 66 -11.89 3.91 -2.45
C ARG A 66 -10.94 4.34 -3.58
N GLY A 67 -9.99 3.47 -3.91
CA GLY A 67 -9.02 3.69 -4.98
C GLY A 67 -7.76 4.43 -4.56
N THR A 68 -7.67 4.90 -3.31
CA THR A 68 -6.46 5.56 -2.81
C THR A 68 -5.42 4.56 -2.34
N ILE A 69 -4.16 4.99 -2.38
CA ILE A 69 -3.01 4.21 -1.94
C ILE A 69 -2.44 4.87 -0.69
N SER A 70 -2.33 4.11 0.38
CA SER A 70 -1.94 4.60 1.69
C SER A 70 -0.75 3.83 2.24
N MET A 71 0.00 4.45 3.14
CA MET A 71 1.15 3.84 3.79
C MET A 71 0.70 2.96 4.96
N ALA A 72 1.01 1.68 4.89
CA ALA A 72 0.83 0.78 6.03
C ALA A 72 1.88 1.07 7.09
N ASN A 73 1.54 0.88 8.35
CA ASN A 73 2.46 1.11 9.47
C ASN A 73 2.06 0.29 10.70
N ALA A 74 2.94 0.28 11.68
CA ALA A 74 2.74 -0.38 12.97
C ALA A 74 2.60 0.66 14.10
N GLY A 75 2.10 1.84 13.79
CA GLY A 75 1.95 2.98 14.70
C GLY A 75 2.61 4.22 14.14
N PRO A 76 2.68 5.32 14.91
CA PRO A 76 3.25 6.58 14.43
C PRO A 76 4.68 6.42 13.92
N ASN A 77 4.96 7.03 12.76
CA ASN A 77 6.29 7.13 12.16
C ASN A 77 6.98 5.78 11.92
N THR A 78 6.20 4.73 11.57
CA THR A 78 6.73 3.39 11.29
C THR A 78 6.49 2.93 9.86
N GLY A 79 5.99 3.79 8.98
CA GLY A 79 5.86 3.46 7.56
C GLY A 79 7.24 3.22 6.93
N SER A 80 7.33 2.28 5.99
CA SER A 80 8.57 2.03 5.25
C SER A 80 8.27 1.63 3.80
N SER A 81 8.02 0.35 3.51
CA SER A 81 7.74 -0.10 2.15
C SER A 81 6.31 -0.60 1.95
N GLN A 82 5.64 -1.05 2.99
CA GLN A 82 4.30 -1.61 2.86
C GLN A 82 3.27 -0.53 2.57
N PHE A 83 2.36 -0.85 1.65
CA PHE A 83 1.26 0.03 1.28
C PHE A 83 -0.02 -0.78 1.11
N PHE A 84 -1.14 -0.10 1.08
CA PHE A 84 -2.41 -0.75 0.75
C PHE A 84 -3.25 0.12 -0.17
N ILE A 85 -4.13 -0.54 -0.93
CA ILE A 85 -5.08 0.13 -1.81
C ILE A 85 -6.47 -0.05 -1.20
N ASN A 86 -7.15 1.06 -0.96
CA ASN A 86 -8.48 1.03 -0.36
C ASN A 86 -9.53 0.56 -1.36
N LEU A 87 -10.35 -0.40 -0.96
CA LEU A 87 -11.44 -0.94 -1.78
C LEU A 87 -12.77 -0.24 -1.52
N GLU A 88 -12.87 0.44 -0.39
CA GLU A 88 -14.02 1.20 0.06
C GLU A 88 -13.55 2.50 0.70
N ASP A 89 -14.48 3.36 1.10
CA ASP A 89 -14.14 4.57 1.85
C ASP A 89 -13.86 4.17 3.30
N ASN A 90 -12.57 4.05 3.63
CA ASN A 90 -12.09 3.62 4.93
C ASN A 90 -11.66 4.82 5.77
N ASN A 91 -12.54 5.79 5.96
CA ASN A 91 -12.21 7.08 6.58
C ASN A 91 -11.84 6.97 8.07
N PHE A 92 -12.11 5.82 8.71
CA PHE A 92 -11.62 5.57 10.07
C PHE A 92 -10.07 5.47 10.14
N LEU A 93 -9.41 5.32 9.00
CA LEU A 93 -7.94 5.29 8.89
C LEU A 93 -7.33 6.68 8.68
N ASP A 94 -8.15 7.71 8.44
CA ASP A 94 -7.66 9.07 8.20
C ASP A 94 -6.93 9.58 9.45
N GLY A 95 -5.78 10.22 9.23
CA GLY A 95 -4.92 10.69 10.33
C GLY A 95 -4.06 9.60 10.97
N LYS A 96 -4.16 8.34 10.53
CA LYS A 96 -3.34 7.21 11.01
C LYS A 96 -2.47 6.63 9.90
N HIS A 97 -2.97 6.61 8.68
CA HIS A 97 -2.28 6.10 7.50
C HIS A 97 -2.28 7.17 6.42
N PRO A 98 -1.10 7.76 6.14
CA PRO A 98 -1.01 8.80 5.12
C PRO A 98 -1.41 8.28 3.74
N VAL A 99 -2.24 9.05 3.04
CA VAL A 99 -2.63 8.77 1.66
C VAL A 99 -1.64 9.49 0.75
N PHE A 100 -0.93 8.77 -0.10
CA PHE A 100 0.09 9.37 -0.95
C PHE A 100 -0.15 9.20 -2.45
N GLY A 101 -1.19 8.50 -2.85
CA GLY A 101 -1.51 8.29 -4.25
C GLY A 101 -2.89 7.73 -4.46
N ARG A 102 -3.19 7.46 -5.73
CA ARG A 102 -4.45 6.83 -6.13
C ARG A 102 -4.27 5.98 -7.37
N VAL A 103 -5.15 5.03 -7.55
CA VAL A 103 -5.22 4.24 -8.78
C VAL A 103 -5.89 5.10 -9.85
N VAL A 104 -5.18 5.36 -10.96
CA VAL A 104 -5.68 6.22 -12.03
C VAL A 104 -6.28 5.43 -13.19
N ASN A 105 -6.05 4.12 -13.24
CA ASN A 105 -6.54 3.26 -14.32
C ASN A 105 -6.66 1.82 -13.82
N LYS A 106 -7.59 1.08 -14.39
CA LYS A 106 -7.77 -0.35 -14.13
C LYS A 106 -8.04 -0.71 -12.66
N MET A 107 -8.88 0.05 -11.99
CA MET A 107 -9.33 -0.31 -10.64
C MET A 107 -10.06 -1.66 -10.64
N ASP A 108 -10.64 -2.07 -11.76
CA ASP A 108 -11.25 -3.39 -11.92
C ASP A 108 -10.25 -4.54 -11.67
N VAL A 109 -8.97 -4.36 -12.02
CA VAL A 109 -7.92 -5.36 -11.72
C VAL A 109 -7.72 -5.48 -10.21
N VAL A 110 -7.73 -4.36 -9.49
CA VAL A 110 -7.65 -4.36 -8.03
C VAL A 110 -8.86 -5.09 -7.43
N ASP A 111 -10.05 -4.87 -7.97
CA ASP A 111 -11.26 -5.56 -7.52
C ASP A 111 -11.19 -7.07 -7.76
N VAL A 112 -10.56 -7.50 -8.86
CA VAL A 112 -10.32 -8.94 -9.13
C VAL A 112 -9.39 -9.52 -8.08
N ILE A 113 -8.30 -8.82 -7.75
CA ILE A 113 -7.39 -9.27 -6.69
C ILE A 113 -8.14 -9.40 -5.35
N ALA A 114 -9.06 -8.48 -5.06
CA ALA A 114 -9.84 -8.49 -3.83
C ALA A 114 -10.70 -9.75 -3.67
N LYS A 115 -11.03 -10.43 -4.76
CA LYS A 115 -11.90 -11.61 -4.77
C LYS A 115 -11.15 -12.94 -4.70
N VAL A 116 -9.82 -12.95 -4.66
CA VAL A 116 -9.06 -14.19 -4.60
C VAL A 116 -9.33 -14.91 -3.28
N GLN A 117 -9.22 -16.23 -3.31
CA GLN A 117 -9.36 -17.06 -2.13
C GLN A 117 -8.19 -16.79 -1.17
N THR A 118 -8.51 -16.60 0.10
CA THR A 118 -7.52 -16.34 1.14
C THR A 118 -7.54 -17.45 2.19
N ARG A 119 -6.45 -17.53 2.94
CA ARG A 119 -6.28 -18.43 4.08
C ARG A 119 -6.07 -17.61 5.36
N GLU A 120 -5.56 -18.24 6.41
CA GLU A 120 -5.31 -17.58 7.69
C GLU A 120 -4.53 -16.26 7.51
N GLN A 121 -4.87 -15.26 8.30
CA GLN A 121 -4.30 -13.92 8.26
C GLN A 121 -4.57 -13.18 6.94
N ASP A 122 -5.64 -13.56 6.24
CA ASP A 122 -6.09 -12.94 5.00
C ASP A 122 -5.03 -12.99 3.88
N LYS A 123 -4.17 -14.00 3.91
CA LYS A 123 -3.16 -14.19 2.88
C LYS A 123 -3.77 -14.97 1.70
N PRO A 124 -3.59 -14.50 0.46
CA PRO A 124 -4.04 -15.27 -0.71
C PRO A 124 -3.48 -16.69 -0.72
N VAL A 125 -4.33 -17.67 -1.05
CA VAL A 125 -3.91 -19.08 -1.17
C VAL A 125 -2.84 -19.24 -2.23
N GLU A 126 -3.02 -18.56 -3.37
CA GLU A 126 -2.03 -18.47 -4.43
C GLU A 126 -1.45 -17.05 -4.42
N ASP A 127 -0.14 -16.93 -4.46
CA ASP A 127 0.53 -15.62 -4.39
C ASP A 127 0.08 -14.72 -5.53
N VAL A 128 -0.32 -13.50 -5.17
CA VAL A 128 -0.56 -12.40 -6.13
C VAL A 128 0.70 -11.57 -6.16
N VAL A 129 1.42 -11.62 -7.27
CA VAL A 129 2.78 -11.09 -7.37
C VAL A 129 2.81 -9.82 -8.19
N ILE A 130 3.53 -8.80 -7.71
CA ILE A 130 3.91 -7.63 -8.50
C ILE A 130 5.08 -8.07 -9.36
N LYS A 131 4.86 -8.30 -10.65
CA LYS A 131 5.95 -8.72 -11.55
C LYS A 131 6.99 -7.64 -11.69
N LYS A 132 6.55 -6.41 -11.89
CA LYS A 132 7.42 -5.26 -12.02
C LYS A 132 6.66 -3.98 -11.67
N ALA A 133 7.31 -3.09 -10.93
CA ALA A 133 6.85 -1.73 -10.69
C ALA A 133 7.86 -0.76 -11.33
N SER A 134 7.38 0.20 -12.09
CA SER A 134 8.24 1.17 -12.76
C SER A 134 7.58 2.54 -12.80
N LEU A 135 8.42 3.58 -12.91
CA LEU A 135 7.97 4.94 -13.14
C LEU A 135 7.75 5.15 -14.64
N ILE A 136 6.77 5.98 -14.97
CA ILE A 136 6.45 6.35 -16.36
C ILE A 136 6.81 7.80 -16.62
#